data_e7bed898fdce0e83449370a947c9c130
#
_entry.id   e7bed898fdce0e83449370a947c9c130
#
_cell.length_a   1.000
_cell.length_b   1.000
_cell.length_c   1.000
_cell.angle_alpha   90.00
_cell.angle_beta   90.00
_cell.angle_gamma   90.00
#
_symmetry.space_group_name_H-M   'P 1'
#
loop_
_entity.id
_entity.type
_entity.pdbx_description
1 polymer ?
#
loop_
_entity_poly.entity_id
_entity_poly.type
_entity_poly.pdbx_seq_one_letter_code
_entity_poly.pdbx_strand_id
1 'polypeptide(L)'
;KCGDGIPTLVNLQPSGKYLMEDFYYAGGVPVVIKRLLEKNLLEENAMTVNGKTIAENNNNAKCWNNDVIKEFNNPLTKNGGIKILRGNIAPNGAIIKPSAASLELMKHTGKAVVFESVEEFHDKIDDPNLDVDENSILVLKNCGPKGYPGMAEVGNMRLPQKLLKKGVRDMIRISDARMSGTAYGTVILHTAPEAAVRGPLAAVQNGDEIEVDVNEGTMNLKVDDKTIENRLKNYSPILPEISGGYQKMYIEHVMQADKGADLDFLVGKRGSEVKRHSH
;
A
#
# COMPACT_ATOMS: atom_id res chain seq x y z
N LYS A 1 -13.88 -3.02 -4.91
CA LYS A 1 -15.01 -3.00 -5.86
C LYS A 1 -14.84 -1.97 -6.97
N CYS A 2 -14.43 -0.70 -6.68
CA CYS A 2 -14.30 0.32 -7.74
C CYS A 2 -13.20 0.02 -8.77
N GLY A 3 -12.13 -0.68 -8.39
CA GLY A 3 -11.03 -1.03 -9.30
C GLY A 3 -11.16 -2.39 -9.98
N ASP A 4 -12.15 -3.21 -9.55
CA ASP A 4 -12.33 -4.53 -10.11
C ASP A 4 -12.85 -4.42 -11.56
N GLY A 5 -12.18 -5.10 -12.48
CA GLY A 5 -12.54 -5.05 -13.90
C GLY A 5 -12.04 -3.83 -14.66
N ILE A 6 -11.34 -2.89 -14.02
CA ILE A 6 -10.67 -1.78 -14.71
C ILE A 6 -9.26 -2.21 -15.05
N PRO A 7 -8.86 -2.25 -16.34
CA PRO A 7 -7.53 -2.65 -16.75
C PRO A 7 -6.51 -1.55 -16.46
N THR A 8 -5.24 -1.94 -16.36
CA THR A 8 -4.13 -0.98 -16.29
C THR A 8 -3.84 -0.45 -17.69
N LEU A 9 -4.13 0.83 -17.91
CA LEU A 9 -3.97 1.50 -19.21
C LEU A 9 -2.63 2.23 -19.35
N VAL A 10 -1.98 2.58 -18.24
CA VAL A 10 -0.81 3.45 -18.25
C VAL A 10 0.45 2.63 -18.03
N ASN A 11 1.36 2.63 -19.03
CA ASN A 11 2.59 1.85 -19.07
C ASN A 11 3.74 2.63 -18.42
N LEU A 12 3.58 2.99 -17.14
CA LEU A 12 4.55 3.77 -16.36
C LEU A 12 5.26 2.92 -15.31
N GLN A 13 6.52 3.28 -15.02
CA GLN A 13 7.22 2.73 -13.88
C GLN A 13 6.46 3.02 -12.57
N PRO A 14 6.47 2.09 -11.57
CA PRO A 14 7.25 0.84 -11.52
C PRO A 14 6.60 -0.36 -12.23
N SER A 15 5.31 -0.29 -12.59
CA SER A 15 4.57 -1.40 -13.20
C SER A 15 4.80 -1.54 -14.71
N GLY A 16 5.30 -0.52 -15.35
CA GLY A 16 5.53 -0.42 -16.79
C GLY A 16 6.93 0.09 -17.14
N LYS A 17 7.05 0.58 -18.36
CA LYS A 17 8.35 0.89 -18.99
C LYS A 17 8.71 2.37 -18.94
N TYR A 18 7.72 3.25 -19.08
CA TYR A 18 7.92 4.68 -19.36
C TYR A 18 7.96 5.54 -18.11
N LEU A 19 8.41 6.78 -18.25
CA LEU A 19 8.45 7.79 -17.19
C LEU A 19 7.23 8.72 -17.26
N MET A 20 7.04 9.55 -16.24
CA MET A 20 5.94 10.51 -16.18
C MET A 20 6.02 11.57 -17.31
N GLU A 21 7.21 11.90 -17.79
CA GLU A 21 7.44 12.80 -18.92
C GLU A 21 6.86 12.20 -20.21
N ASP A 22 7.12 10.90 -20.46
CA ASP A 22 6.55 10.19 -21.62
C ASP A 22 5.02 10.19 -21.56
N PHE A 23 4.46 10.00 -20.37
CA PHE A 23 3.01 10.05 -20.15
C PHE A 23 2.42 11.42 -20.47
N TYR A 24 3.09 12.50 -20.04
CA TYR A 24 2.67 13.86 -20.39
C TYR A 24 2.63 14.07 -21.89
N TYR A 25 3.71 13.72 -22.63
CA TYR A 25 3.76 13.85 -24.07
C TYR A 25 2.81 12.90 -24.82
N ALA A 26 2.45 11.78 -24.25
CA ALA A 26 1.45 10.88 -24.81
C ALA A 26 0.00 11.40 -24.71
N GLY A 27 -0.23 12.51 -23.97
CA GLY A 27 -1.53 13.14 -23.77
C GLY A 27 -2.06 13.09 -22.34
N GLY A 28 -1.36 12.42 -21.44
CA GLY A 28 -1.54 12.49 -19.98
C GLY A 28 -2.91 12.05 -19.47
N VAL A 29 -3.27 12.59 -18.31
CA VAL A 29 -4.52 12.29 -17.60
C VAL A 29 -5.78 12.54 -18.46
N PRO A 30 -5.87 13.60 -19.29
CA PRO A 30 -7.04 13.81 -20.13
C PRO A 30 -7.37 12.63 -21.07
N VAL A 31 -6.36 11.96 -21.62
CA VAL A 31 -6.55 10.78 -22.46
C VAL A 31 -7.07 9.59 -21.65
N VAL A 32 -6.55 9.38 -20.44
CA VAL A 32 -7.03 8.31 -19.55
C VAL A 32 -8.50 8.53 -19.19
N ILE A 33 -8.85 9.76 -18.81
CA ILE A 33 -10.25 10.14 -18.48
C ILE A 33 -11.16 9.88 -19.69
N LYS A 34 -10.76 10.32 -20.87
CA LYS A 34 -11.53 10.09 -22.10
C LYS A 34 -11.80 8.59 -22.34
N ARG A 35 -10.77 7.74 -22.21
CA ARG A 35 -10.92 6.29 -22.39
C ARG A 35 -11.84 5.66 -21.35
N LEU A 36 -11.83 6.17 -20.12
CA LEU A 36 -12.75 5.71 -19.05
C LEU A 36 -14.19 6.17 -19.35
N LEU A 37 -14.39 7.40 -19.84
CA LEU A 37 -15.69 7.91 -20.27
C LEU A 37 -16.28 7.09 -21.42
N GLU A 38 -15.48 6.73 -22.42
CA GLU A 38 -15.89 5.88 -23.56
C GLU A 38 -16.38 4.49 -23.13
N LYS A 39 -16.10 4.08 -21.90
CA LYS A 39 -16.54 2.81 -21.29
C LYS A 39 -17.59 2.99 -20.19
N ASN A 40 -18.13 4.20 -20.00
CA ASN A 40 -19.07 4.54 -18.93
C ASN A 40 -18.54 4.21 -17.51
N LEU A 41 -17.24 4.36 -17.30
CA LEU A 41 -16.57 4.10 -16.02
C LEU A 41 -16.41 5.36 -15.17
N LEU A 42 -16.81 6.51 -15.67
CA LEU A 42 -16.82 7.79 -14.97
C LEU A 42 -18.16 8.49 -15.16
N GLU A 43 -18.57 9.30 -14.19
CA GLU A 43 -19.72 10.18 -14.28
C GLU A 43 -19.41 11.38 -15.20
N GLU A 44 -19.91 11.36 -16.44
CA GLU A 44 -19.61 12.35 -17.47
C GLU A 44 -20.02 13.77 -17.10
N ASN A 45 -21.13 13.89 -16.35
CA ASN A 45 -21.72 15.18 -15.95
C ASN A 45 -21.17 15.73 -14.63
N ALA A 46 -20.22 15.04 -14.02
CA ALA A 46 -19.60 15.53 -12.78
C ALA A 46 -18.93 16.89 -13.02
N MET A 47 -19.37 17.90 -12.24
CA MET A 47 -18.92 19.28 -12.35
C MET A 47 -17.50 19.45 -11.81
N THR A 48 -16.67 20.16 -12.56
CA THR A 48 -15.30 20.50 -12.15
C THR A 48 -15.17 21.97 -11.74
N VAL A 49 -14.03 22.33 -11.12
CA VAL A 49 -13.81 23.68 -10.56
C VAL A 49 -13.84 24.80 -11.59
N ASN A 50 -13.67 24.52 -12.87
CA ASN A 50 -13.74 25.51 -13.95
C ASN A 50 -15.17 25.73 -14.51
N GLY A 51 -16.18 25.12 -13.89
CA GLY A 51 -17.59 25.23 -14.31
C GLY A 51 -17.95 24.38 -15.53
N LYS A 52 -17.07 23.47 -15.96
CA LYS A 52 -17.34 22.49 -17.01
C LYS A 52 -17.41 21.08 -16.44
N THR A 53 -18.09 20.19 -17.14
CA THR A 53 -18.14 18.77 -16.74
C THR A 53 -16.81 18.06 -17.03
N ILE A 54 -16.65 16.86 -16.46
CA ILE A 54 -15.50 16.00 -16.77
C ILE A 54 -15.45 15.69 -18.27
N ALA A 55 -16.61 15.41 -18.90
CA ALA A 55 -16.69 15.13 -20.32
C ALA A 55 -16.27 16.34 -21.15
N GLU A 56 -16.81 17.54 -20.89
CA GLU A 56 -16.46 18.77 -21.62
C GLU A 56 -14.97 19.09 -21.57
N ASN A 57 -14.31 18.80 -20.45
CA ASN A 57 -12.87 19.03 -20.29
C ASN A 57 -12.00 18.03 -21.07
N ASN A 58 -12.48 16.81 -21.32
CA ASN A 58 -11.62 15.72 -21.77
C ASN A 58 -12.01 15.08 -23.11
N ASN A 59 -13.22 15.32 -23.67
CA ASN A 59 -13.68 14.70 -24.92
C ASN A 59 -12.75 14.95 -26.12
N ASN A 60 -12.07 16.08 -26.16
CA ASN A 60 -11.15 16.45 -27.24
C ASN A 60 -9.71 15.96 -27.03
N ALA A 61 -9.42 15.25 -25.92
CA ALA A 61 -8.08 14.74 -25.64
C ALA A 61 -7.60 13.79 -26.74
N LYS A 62 -6.34 13.94 -27.14
CA LYS A 62 -5.71 13.12 -28.19
C LYS A 62 -4.59 12.29 -27.56
N CYS A 63 -4.59 10.99 -27.86
CA CYS A 63 -3.47 10.12 -27.53
C CYS A 63 -2.41 10.21 -28.63
N TRP A 64 -1.19 10.58 -28.25
CA TRP A 64 -0.07 10.71 -29.17
C TRP A 64 0.83 9.47 -29.18
N ASN A 65 0.72 8.63 -28.15
CA ASN A 65 1.49 7.39 -28.05
C ASN A 65 0.69 6.30 -27.31
N ASN A 66 0.16 5.34 -28.08
CA ASN A 66 -0.63 4.22 -27.57
C ASN A 66 0.25 3.15 -26.86
N ASP A 67 1.57 3.24 -26.92
CA ASP A 67 2.42 2.34 -26.16
C ASP A 67 2.57 2.83 -24.70
N VAL A 68 2.49 4.12 -24.48
CA VAL A 68 2.50 4.74 -23.14
C VAL A 68 1.11 4.71 -22.50
N ILE A 69 0.05 5.08 -23.24
CA ILE A 69 -1.33 5.06 -22.78
C ILE A 69 -2.11 4.05 -23.63
N LYS A 70 -2.25 2.83 -23.09
CA LYS A 70 -2.86 1.69 -23.79
C LYS A 70 -4.35 1.89 -24.06
N GLU A 71 -4.84 1.19 -25.06
CA GLU A 71 -6.29 1.07 -25.34
C GLU A 71 -6.92 0.00 -24.44
N PHE A 72 -8.24 0.10 -24.22
CA PHE A 72 -9.00 -0.87 -23.41
C PHE A 72 -8.95 -2.31 -23.96
N ASN A 73 -8.87 -2.45 -25.28
CA ASN A 73 -8.77 -3.76 -25.94
C ASN A 73 -7.35 -4.34 -25.93
N ASN A 74 -6.34 -3.52 -25.60
CA ASN A 74 -4.94 -3.93 -25.50
C ASN A 74 -4.26 -3.29 -24.25
N PRO A 75 -4.75 -3.57 -23.03
CA PRO A 75 -4.22 -2.97 -21.81
C PRO A 75 -2.86 -3.54 -21.43
N LEU A 76 -2.15 -2.86 -20.53
CA LEU A 76 -0.92 -3.38 -19.94
C LEU A 76 -1.18 -4.66 -19.13
N THR A 77 -2.23 -4.62 -18.30
CA THR A 77 -2.76 -5.78 -17.58
C THR A 77 -4.30 -5.73 -17.60
N LYS A 78 -4.94 -6.91 -17.59
CA LYS A 78 -6.41 -7.02 -17.64
C LYS A 78 -7.07 -6.58 -16.33
N ASN A 79 -6.36 -6.63 -15.21
CA ASN A 79 -6.85 -6.26 -13.89
C ASN A 79 -6.17 -4.98 -13.41
N GLY A 80 -6.84 -4.24 -12.55
CA GLY A 80 -6.32 -3.00 -11.96
C GLY A 80 -5.03 -3.19 -11.16
N GLY A 81 -4.29 -2.10 -10.98
CA GLY A 81 -2.95 -2.11 -10.40
C GLY A 81 -2.90 -2.33 -8.89
N ILE A 82 -4.04 -2.39 -8.17
CA ILE A 82 -4.11 -2.51 -6.70
C ILE A 82 -5.05 -3.65 -6.33
N LYS A 83 -4.63 -4.49 -5.38
CA LYS A 83 -5.46 -5.54 -4.79
C LYS A 83 -5.40 -5.48 -3.27
N ILE A 84 -6.53 -5.81 -2.63
CA ILE A 84 -6.64 -5.89 -1.17
C ILE A 84 -6.55 -7.35 -0.77
N LEU A 85 -5.65 -7.64 0.19
CA LEU A 85 -5.52 -8.94 0.83
C LEU A 85 -6.16 -8.87 2.22
N ARG A 86 -6.81 -9.97 2.65
CA ARG A 86 -7.40 -10.10 3.98
C ARG A 86 -7.00 -11.43 4.58
N GLY A 87 -7.04 -11.50 5.90
CA GLY A 87 -6.75 -12.73 6.63
C GLY A 87 -6.55 -12.46 8.11
N ASN A 88 -6.09 -13.47 8.83
CA ASN A 88 -5.97 -13.39 10.28
C ASN A 88 -4.91 -12.38 10.78
N ILE A 89 -3.98 -11.95 9.92
CA ILE A 89 -3.02 -10.87 10.24
C ILE A 89 -3.39 -9.52 9.61
N ALA A 90 -4.41 -9.47 8.77
CA ALA A 90 -4.92 -8.24 8.15
C ALA A 90 -6.46 -8.28 8.01
N PRO A 91 -7.22 -8.35 9.11
CA PRO A 91 -8.69 -8.50 9.03
C PRO A 91 -9.36 -7.31 8.33
N ASN A 92 -8.83 -6.12 8.48
CA ASN A 92 -9.33 -4.92 7.79
C ASN A 92 -8.72 -4.72 6.40
N GLY A 93 -7.67 -5.47 6.08
CA GLY A 93 -7.02 -5.49 4.78
C GLY A 93 -5.59 -5.01 4.80
N ALA A 94 -4.88 -5.38 3.73
CA ALA A 94 -3.57 -4.88 3.34
C ALA A 94 -3.56 -4.66 1.83
N ILE A 95 -2.66 -3.85 1.32
CA ILE A 95 -2.62 -3.45 -0.09
C ILE A 95 -1.38 -4.00 -0.76
N ILE A 96 -1.56 -4.61 -1.94
CA ILE A 96 -0.49 -4.99 -2.86
C ILE A 96 -0.71 -4.35 -4.23
N LYS A 97 0.37 -4.11 -4.97
CA LYS A 97 0.35 -3.78 -6.41
C LYS A 97 0.80 -4.99 -7.24
N PRO A 98 -0.11 -5.86 -7.69
CA PRO A 98 0.25 -7.05 -8.47
C PRO A 98 1.04 -6.74 -9.74
N SER A 99 0.76 -5.57 -10.35
CA SER A 99 1.45 -5.11 -11.56
C SER A 99 2.93 -4.74 -11.36
N ALA A 100 3.36 -4.54 -10.12
CA ALA A 100 4.75 -4.24 -9.77
C ALA A 100 5.46 -5.40 -9.04
N ALA A 101 4.76 -6.49 -8.81
CA ALA A 101 5.21 -7.65 -8.04
C ALA A 101 5.63 -8.81 -8.95
N SER A 102 6.44 -9.72 -8.42
CA SER A 102 6.90 -10.92 -9.13
C SER A 102 5.78 -11.95 -9.22
N LEU A 103 5.56 -12.50 -10.40
CA LEU A 103 4.47 -13.46 -10.65
C LEU A 103 4.61 -14.75 -9.83
N GLU A 104 5.83 -15.21 -9.63
CA GLU A 104 6.16 -16.39 -8.82
C GLU A 104 5.81 -16.24 -7.33
N LEU A 105 5.69 -15.00 -6.84
CA LEU A 105 5.33 -14.69 -5.46
C LEU A 105 3.83 -14.39 -5.26
N MET A 106 3.00 -14.49 -6.32
CA MET A 106 1.55 -14.27 -6.21
C MET A 106 0.85 -15.32 -5.34
N LYS A 107 1.42 -16.51 -5.20
CA LYS A 107 1.03 -17.53 -4.24
C LYS A 107 2.28 -18.07 -3.59
N HIS A 108 2.44 -17.83 -2.29
CA HIS A 108 3.67 -18.16 -1.59
C HIS A 108 3.41 -18.47 -0.12
N THR A 109 4.20 -19.39 0.42
CA THR A 109 4.28 -19.65 1.87
C THR A 109 5.75 -19.58 2.27
N GLY A 110 6.04 -18.76 3.29
CA GLY A 110 7.42 -18.56 3.75
C GLY A 110 7.51 -18.27 5.23
N LYS A 111 8.71 -18.41 5.78
CA LYS A 111 8.99 -18.07 7.18
C LYS A 111 9.16 -16.57 7.35
N ALA A 112 8.52 -16.03 8.37
CA ALA A 112 8.63 -14.63 8.74
C ALA A 112 10.02 -14.32 9.31
N VAL A 113 10.62 -13.23 8.82
CA VAL A 113 11.77 -12.55 9.41
C VAL A 113 11.28 -11.18 9.88
N VAL A 114 11.14 -11.03 11.18
CA VAL A 114 10.41 -9.91 11.81
C VAL A 114 11.37 -8.86 12.33
N PHE A 115 11.01 -7.59 12.06
CA PHE A 115 11.65 -6.40 12.60
C PHE A 115 10.59 -5.57 13.32
N GLU A 116 10.86 -5.23 14.58
CA GLU A 116 9.91 -4.49 15.41
C GLU A 116 9.94 -2.98 15.14
N SER A 117 11.00 -2.47 14.52
CA SER A 117 11.12 -1.06 14.12
C SER A 117 11.98 -0.88 12.86
N VAL A 118 11.94 0.32 12.30
CA VAL A 118 12.76 0.72 11.14
C VAL A 118 14.25 0.67 11.48
N GLU A 119 14.61 1.08 12.70
CA GLU A 119 15.98 1.08 13.20
C GLU A 119 16.50 -0.35 13.29
N GLU A 120 15.73 -1.26 13.90
CA GLU A 120 16.10 -2.68 13.95
C GLU A 120 16.26 -3.29 12.55
N PHE A 121 15.36 -2.94 11.63
CA PHE A 121 15.48 -3.36 10.24
C PHE A 121 16.80 -2.91 9.62
N HIS A 122 17.16 -1.64 9.77
CA HIS A 122 18.40 -1.09 9.21
C HIS A 122 19.66 -1.72 9.81
N ASP A 123 19.64 -2.00 11.09
CA ASP A 123 20.76 -2.58 11.81
C ASP A 123 20.99 -4.07 11.46
N LYS A 124 19.89 -4.82 11.24
CA LYS A 124 19.96 -6.29 11.14
C LYS A 124 19.84 -6.84 9.72
N ILE A 125 19.28 -6.12 8.75
CA ILE A 125 18.95 -6.66 7.42
C ILE A 125 20.17 -7.22 6.68
N ASP A 126 21.35 -6.66 6.92
CA ASP A 126 22.60 -7.10 6.28
C ASP A 126 23.51 -7.91 7.21
N ASP A 127 23.05 -8.29 8.40
CA ASP A 127 23.79 -9.18 9.29
C ASP A 127 24.01 -10.54 8.58
N PRO A 128 25.27 -10.99 8.46
CA PRO A 128 25.57 -12.29 7.86
C PRO A 128 24.85 -13.45 8.55
N ASN A 129 24.60 -13.34 9.87
CA ASN A 129 23.96 -14.37 10.68
C ASN A 129 22.42 -14.28 10.70
N LEU A 130 21.81 -13.27 10.06
CA LEU A 130 20.36 -13.20 9.95
C LEU A 130 19.83 -14.46 9.27
N ASP A 131 18.94 -15.18 9.93
CA ASP A 131 18.32 -16.40 9.39
C ASP A 131 17.26 -16.00 8.35
N VAL A 132 17.72 -15.83 7.11
CA VAL A 132 16.90 -15.41 5.95
C VAL A 132 17.36 -16.10 4.68
N ASP A 133 16.41 -16.63 3.92
CA ASP A 133 16.58 -17.21 2.60
C ASP A 133 15.66 -16.55 1.56
N GLU A 134 15.70 -17.02 0.31
CA GLU A 134 14.92 -16.51 -0.80
C GLU A 134 13.40 -16.73 -0.66
N ASN A 135 12.99 -17.68 0.19
CA ASN A 135 11.58 -18.00 0.45
C ASN A 135 11.04 -17.26 1.68
N SER A 136 11.90 -16.61 2.43
CA SER A 136 11.51 -15.89 3.65
C SER A 136 10.63 -14.68 3.32
N ILE A 137 9.76 -14.32 4.27
CA ILE A 137 8.87 -13.15 4.21
C ILE A 137 9.37 -12.12 5.23
N LEU A 138 9.78 -10.95 4.76
CA LEU A 138 10.22 -9.86 5.64
C LEU A 138 8.99 -9.17 6.22
N VAL A 139 8.96 -8.99 7.53
CA VAL A 139 7.86 -8.34 8.26
C VAL A 139 8.40 -7.17 9.08
N LEU A 140 7.91 -5.96 8.79
CA LEU A 140 8.24 -4.75 9.54
C LEU A 140 7.00 -4.24 10.25
N LYS A 141 7.05 -4.16 11.59
CA LYS A 141 5.96 -3.74 12.45
C LYS A 141 6.11 -2.30 12.94
N ASN A 142 5.04 -1.78 13.55
CA ASN A 142 5.00 -0.49 14.25
C ASN A 142 5.35 0.72 13.37
N CYS A 143 5.03 0.65 12.07
CA CYS A 143 5.26 1.71 11.09
C CYS A 143 3.96 2.28 10.52
N GLY A 144 2.82 1.96 11.12
CA GLY A 144 1.51 2.45 10.75
C GLY A 144 1.21 3.86 11.28
N PRO A 145 -0.06 4.31 11.17
CA PRO A 145 -0.45 5.69 11.49
C PRO A 145 -0.05 6.16 12.89
N LYS A 146 -0.18 5.30 13.92
CA LYS A 146 0.15 5.64 15.31
C LYS A 146 1.58 5.23 15.69
N GLY A 147 2.03 4.07 15.22
CA GLY A 147 3.35 3.54 15.54
C GLY A 147 4.48 4.38 14.97
N TYR A 148 4.28 4.94 13.78
CA TYR A 148 5.21 5.87 13.14
C TYR A 148 4.43 7.10 12.66
N PRO A 149 4.30 8.14 13.49
CA PRO A 149 3.44 9.30 13.20
C PRO A 149 3.69 9.95 11.85
N GLY A 150 2.62 10.11 11.06
CA GLY A 150 2.72 10.52 9.67
C GLY A 150 2.81 9.34 8.69
N MET A 151 2.90 8.10 9.17
CA MET A 151 2.86 6.88 8.37
C MET A 151 3.87 6.93 7.23
N ALA A 152 5.17 6.83 7.56
CA ALA A 152 6.25 6.98 6.60
C ALA A 152 6.30 5.86 5.54
N GLU A 153 6.92 6.13 4.39
CA GLU A 153 7.12 5.17 3.28
C GLU A 153 8.30 4.22 3.54
N VAL A 154 8.32 3.56 4.69
CA VAL A 154 9.43 2.68 5.11
C VAL A 154 9.20 1.20 4.82
N GLY A 155 7.97 0.84 4.43
CA GLY A 155 7.60 -0.57 4.18
C GLY A 155 8.18 -1.18 2.90
N ASN A 156 8.76 -0.37 2.00
CA ASN A 156 9.48 -0.87 0.83
C ASN A 156 10.91 -1.31 1.20
N MET A 157 10.98 -2.21 2.17
CA MET A 157 12.22 -2.74 2.73
C MET A 157 13.18 -3.22 1.65
N ARG A 158 14.47 -2.85 1.77
CA ARG A 158 15.52 -3.40 0.90
C ARG A 158 15.73 -4.89 1.17
N LEU A 159 16.18 -5.62 0.17
CA LEU A 159 16.51 -7.03 0.32
C LEU A 159 17.89 -7.21 0.98
N PRO A 160 18.11 -8.31 1.73
CA PRO A 160 19.40 -8.62 2.31
C PRO A 160 20.50 -8.69 1.24
N GLN A 161 21.63 -8.02 1.46
CA GLN A 161 22.72 -8.01 0.47
C GLN A 161 23.24 -9.42 0.13
N LYS A 162 23.24 -10.35 1.11
CA LYS A 162 23.66 -11.72 0.86
C LYS A 162 22.77 -12.45 -0.16
N LEU A 163 21.46 -12.12 -0.22
CA LEU A 163 20.53 -12.68 -1.19
C LEU A 163 20.62 -11.95 -2.54
N LEU A 164 20.79 -10.64 -2.53
CA LEU A 164 21.06 -9.88 -3.77
C LEU A 164 22.28 -10.38 -4.51
N LYS A 165 23.37 -10.73 -3.79
CA LYS A 165 24.59 -11.32 -4.35
C LYS A 165 24.36 -12.73 -4.95
N LYS A 166 23.36 -13.46 -4.44
CA LYS A 166 22.92 -14.77 -5.01
C LYS A 166 21.97 -14.63 -6.20
N GLY A 167 21.61 -13.41 -6.59
CA GLY A 167 20.72 -13.14 -7.71
C GLY A 167 19.24 -13.00 -7.36
N VAL A 168 18.85 -13.08 -6.08
CA VAL A 168 17.47 -12.80 -5.65
C VAL A 168 17.13 -11.33 -5.96
N ARG A 169 15.99 -11.09 -6.61
CA ARG A 169 15.60 -9.74 -7.04
C ARG A 169 14.31 -9.26 -6.38
N ASP A 170 13.52 -10.17 -5.81
CA ASP A 170 12.29 -9.84 -5.09
C ASP A 170 12.05 -10.85 -3.96
N MET A 171 11.30 -10.42 -2.94
CA MET A 171 10.82 -11.21 -1.81
C MET A 171 9.53 -10.59 -1.32
N ILE A 172 8.65 -11.37 -0.67
CA ILE A 172 7.48 -10.80 -0.02
C ILE A 172 7.92 -9.96 1.19
N ARG A 173 7.38 -8.75 1.25
CA ARG A 173 7.59 -7.79 2.33
C ARG A 173 6.24 -7.31 2.84
N ILE A 174 6.00 -7.44 4.14
CA ILE A 174 4.73 -7.10 4.80
C ILE A 174 4.99 -6.02 5.83
N SER A 175 4.17 -4.98 5.86
CA SER A 175 4.23 -3.93 6.89
C SER A 175 2.90 -3.20 7.05
N ASP A 176 2.71 -2.58 8.21
CA ASP A 176 1.67 -1.58 8.46
C ASP A 176 2.04 -0.17 7.97
N ALA A 177 3.26 0.01 7.43
CA ALA A 177 3.73 1.25 6.82
C ALA A 177 2.96 1.62 5.54
N ARG A 178 3.13 2.88 5.09
CA ARG A 178 2.54 3.40 3.86
C ARG A 178 3.26 2.92 2.60
N MET A 179 2.48 2.63 1.56
CA MET A 179 3.00 2.30 0.24
C MET A 179 3.35 3.55 -0.56
N SER A 180 4.57 3.64 -1.04
CA SER A 180 4.97 4.63 -2.02
C SER A 180 4.34 4.38 -3.40
N GLY A 181 4.09 5.44 -4.17
CA GLY A 181 3.74 5.34 -5.59
C GLY A 181 4.78 4.59 -6.41
N THR A 182 6.06 4.72 -6.04
CA THR A 182 7.21 4.09 -6.69
C THR A 182 7.63 2.75 -6.08
N ALA A 183 6.88 2.22 -5.09
CA ALA A 183 7.19 0.91 -4.49
C ALA A 183 7.21 -0.18 -5.58
N TYR A 184 8.32 -0.91 -5.63
CA TYR A 184 8.60 -1.98 -6.59
C TYR A 184 8.71 -3.32 -5.87
N GLY A 185 8.31 -4.38 -6.57
CA GLY A 185 8.37 -5.75 -6.08
C GLY A 185 7.14 -6.16 -5.26
N THR A 186 7.21 -7.34 -4.67
CA THR A 186 6.09 -7.96 -3.93
C THR A 186 6.00 -7.38 -2.51
N VAL A 187 5.38 -6.19 -2.41
CA VAL A 187 5.24 -5.43 -1.17
C VAL A 187 3.78 -5.37 -0.77
N ILE A 188 3.47 -5.79 0.45
CA ILE A 188 2.12 -5.81 1.03
C ILE A 188 2.11 -4.84 2.21
N LEU A 189 1.48 -3.69 2.05
CA LEU A 189 1.55 -2.57 3.00
C LEU A 189 0.16 -2.12 3.44
N HIS A 190 0.11 -1.10 4.29
CA HIS A 190 -1.13 -0.64 4.93
C HIS A 190 -1.87 -1.75 5.69
N THR A 191 -1.12 -2.74 6.24
CA THR A 191 -1.72 -3.83 7.00
C THR A 191 -2.51 -3.26 8.18
N ALA A 192 -3.81 -3.54 8.21
CA ALA A 192 -4.72 -2.94 9.17
C ALA A 192 -5.54 -4.00 9.92
N PRO A 193 -5.72 -3.79 11.26
CA PRO A 193 -5.16 -2.75 12.11
C PRO A 193 -3.64 -2.88 12.28
N GLU A 194 -2.94 -1.75 12.48
CA GLU A 194 -1.48 -1.72 12.68
C GLU A 194 -1.03 -2.41 13.98
N ALA A 195 0.22 -2.84 14.04
CA ALA A 195 0.80 -3.51 15.21
C ALA A 195 0.78 -2.63 16.47
N ALA A 196 1.03 -1.33 16.32
CA ALA A 196 1.06 -0.36 17.42
C ALA A 196 -0.27 -0.17 18.16
N VAL A 197 -1.39 -0.62 17.60
CA VAL A 197 -2.69 -0.67 18.28
C VAL A 197 -3.14 -2.10 18.61
N ARG A 198 -2.19 -3.03 18.71
CA ARG A 198 -2.42 -4.48 18.88
C ARG A 198 -3.20 -5.10 17.72
N GLY A 199 -3.02 -4.59 16.50
CA GLY A 199 -3.46 -5.29 15.30
C GLY A 199 -2.78 -6.65 15.16
N PRO A 200 -3.39 -7.63 14.48
CA PRO A 200 -2.88 -9.00 14.46
C PRO A 200 -1.47 -9.17 13.86
N LEU A 201 -1.00 -8.20 13.05
CA LEU A 201 0.40 -8.19 12.60
C LEU A 201 1.39 -8.23 13.77
N ALA A 202 1.02 -7.66 14.93
CA ALA A 202 1.82 -7.71 16.17
C ALA A 202 2.10 -9.14 16.66
N ALA A 203 1.21 -10.09 16.35
CA ALA A 203 1.35 -11.49 16.79
C ALA A 203 2.39 -12.29 15.99
N VAL A 204 2.83 -11.80 14.84
CA VAL A 204 3.80 -12.50 13.98
C VAL A 204 5.16 -12.54 14.70
N GLN A 205 5.81 -13.69 14.72
CA GLN A 205 7.13 -13.90 15.32
C GLN A 205 8.11 -14.48 14.29
N ASN A 206 9.42 -14.33 14.55
CA ASN A 206 10.44 -14.92 13.70
C ASN A 206 10.23 -16.44 13.57
N GLY A 207 10.32 -16.94 12.35
CA GLY A 207 10.15 -18.36 12.01
C GLY A 207 8.70 -18.82 11.84
N ASP A 208 7.70 -18.00 12.14
CA ASP A 208 6.32 -18.32 11.82
C ASP A 208 6.10 -18.46 10.30
N GLU A 209 5.25 -19.38 9.89
CA GLU A 209 4.84 -19.49 8.50
C GLU A 209 3.70 -18.52 8.17
N ILE A 210 3.88 -17.74 7.10
CA ILE A 210 2.84 -16.89 6.52
C ILE A 210 2.50 -17.41 5.12
N GLU A 211 1.21 -17.58 4.85
CA GLU A 211 0.68 -17.91 3.53
C GLU A 211 0.05 -16.68 2.89
N VAL A 212 0.47 -16.37 1.68
CA VAL A 212 -0.08 -15.29 0.84
C VAL A 212 -0.62 -15.89 -0.43
N ASP A 213 -1.87 -15.60 -0.78
CA ASP A 213 -2.45 -15.89 -2.10
C ASP A 213 -3.07 -14.60 -2.64
N VAL A 214 -2.36 -13.94 -3.55
CA VAL A 214 -2.81 -12.68 -4.13
C VAL A 214 -4.02 -12.91 -5.03
N ASN A 215 -4.13 -14.06 -5.69
CA ASN A 215 -5.26 -14.36 -6.57
C ASN A 215 -6.56 -14.52 -5.79
N GLU A 216 -6.50 -15.20 -4.65
CA GLU A 216 -7.65 -15.33 -3.73
C GLU A 216 -7.84 -14.10 -2.84
N GLY A 217 -6.85 -13.22 -2.74
CA GLY A 217 -6.88 -12.04 -1.88
C GLY A 217 -6.70 -12.37 -0.40
N THR A 218 -5.89 -13.37 -0.08
CA THR A 218 -5.71 -13.84 1.30
C THR A 218 -4.27 -13.69 1.80
N MET A 219 -4.13 -13.46 3.12
CA MET A 219 -2.86 -13.39 3.83
C MET A 219 -3.04 -13.89 5.27
N ASN A 220 -2.47 -15.05 5.58
CA ASN A 220 -2.69 -15.73 6.84
C ASN A 220 -1.40 -16.19 7.51
N LEU A 221 -1.34 -16.00 8.82
CA LEU A 221 -0.39 -16.64 9.71
C LEU A 221 -0.84 -18.07 9.99
N LYS A 222 0.05 -19.04 9.83
CA LYS A 222 -0.24 -20.49 9.96
C LYS A 222 -0.10 -20.97 11.42
N VAL A 223 -0.74 -20.24 12.34
CA VAL A 223 -0.91 -20.64 13.73
C VAL A 223 -2.39 -20.58 14.11
N ASP A 224 -2.78 -21.28 15.15
CA ASP A 224 -4.17 -21.28 15.61
C ASP A 224 -4.57 -19.93 16.23
N ASP A 225 -5.86 -19.61 16.18
CA ASP A 225 -6.40 -18.33 16.65
C ASP A 225 -6.11 -18.07 18.13
N LYS A 226 -6.10 -19.13 18.94
CA LYS A 226 -5.79 -19.02 20.38
C LYS A 226 -4.34 -18.60 20.61
N THR A 227 -3.42 -19.05 19.77
CA THR A 227 -2.01 -18.61 19.81
C THR A 227 -1.91 -17.14 19.44
N ILE A 228 -2.62 -16.69 18.38
CA ILE A 228 -2.68 -15.27 18.01
C ILE A 228 -3.20 -14.43 19.19
N GLU A 229 -4.35 -14.80 19.74
CA GLU A 229 -4.94 -14.10 20.89
C GLU A 229 -3.98 -14.02 22.10
N ASN A 230 -3.30 -15.11 22.44
CA ASN A 230 -2.35 -15.12 23.56
C ASN A 230 -1.15 -14.21 23.30
N ARG A 231 -0.61 -14.22 22.09
CA ARG A 231 0.48 -13.32 21.70
C ARG A 231 0.06 -11.86 21.78
N LEU A 232 -1.15 -11.51 21.28
CA LEU A 232 -1.68 -10.16 21.36
C LEU A 232 -1.95 -9.67 22.79
N LYS A 233 -2.42 -10.54 23.68
CA LYS A 233 -2.59 -10.21 25.11
C LYS A 233 -1.27 -9.82 25.77
N ASN A 234 -0.19 -10.48 25.39
CA ASN A 234 1.15 -10.26 25.95
C ASN A 234 1.98 -9.22 25.16
N TYR A 235 1.47 -8.74 24.03
CA TYR A 235 2.16 -7.73 23.22
C TYR A 235 2.07 -6.35 23.87
N SER A 236 3.21 -5.70 24.02
CA SER A 236 3.30 -4.30 24.44
C SER A 236 3.49 -3.41 23.23
N PRO A 237 2.49 -2.59 22.86
CA PRO A 237 2.60 -1.69 21.71
C PRO A 237 3.80 -0.74 21.85
N ILE A 238 4.52 -0.57 20.75
CA ILE A 238 5.60 0.41 20.65
C ILE A 238 4.99 1.68 20.08
N LEU A 239 4.76 2.66 20.92
CA LEU A 239 4.31 4.00 20.54
C LEU A 239 5.40 5.02 20.83
N PRO A 240 5.57 6.04 20.00
CA PRO A 240 6.51 7.11 20.28
C PRO A 240 6.16 7.85 21.58
N GLU A 241 7.17 8.11 22.43
CA GLU A 241 7.01 8.92 23.63
C GLU A 241 6.91 10.40 23.26
N ILE A 242 5.69 10.91 23.13
CA ILE A 242 5.42 12.30 22.74
C ILE A 242 4.62 12.97 23.82
N SER A 243 5.18 14.01 24.42
CA SER A 243 4.58 14.73 25.55
C SER A 243 3.55 15.80 25.16
N GLY A 244 3.57 16.28 23.91
CA GLY A 244 2.68 17.37 23.48
C GLY A 244 2.80 17.77 22.00
N GLY A 245 2.13 18.85 21.63
CA GLY A 245 2.16 19.43 20.29
C GLY A 245 1.32 18.67 19.26
N TYR A 246 1.53 19.01 17.98
CA TYR A 246 0.78 18.40 16.87
C TYR A 246 1.00 16.88 16.75
N GLN A 247 2.16 16.37 17.09
CA GLN A 247 2.42 14.94 17.05
C GLN A 247 1.54 14.18 18.05
N LYS A 248 1.38 14.72 19.28
CA LYS A 248 0.49 14.11 20.27
C LYS A 248 -0.95 14.11 19.78
N MET A 249 -1.43 15.26 19.30
CA MET A 249 -2.77 15.38 18.71
C MET A 249 -2.97 14.38 17.57
N TYR A 250 -1.98 14.24 16.68
CA TYR A 250 -2.04 13.28 15.58
C TYR A 250 -2.18 11.84 16.09
N ILE A 251 -1.32 11.39 17.01
CA ILE A 251 -1.35 10.01 17.54
C ILE A 251 -2.67 9.70 18.26
N GLU A 252 -3.21 10.68 19.00
CA GLU A 252 -4.47 10.50 19.71
C GLU A 252 -5.66 10.35 18.76
N HIS A 253 -5.68 11.09 17.66
CA HIS A 253 -6.84 11.24 16.78
C HIS A 253 -6.73 10.53 15.43
N VAL A 254 -5.54 10.11 14.99
CA VAL A 254 -5.40 9.42 13.70
C VAL A 254 -6.08 8.06 13.72
N MET A 255 -6.87 7.81 12.69
CA MET A 255 -7.52 6.54 12.43
C MET A 255 -6.59 5.56 11.72
N GLN A 256 -7.00 4.31 11.64
CA GLN A 256 -6.24 3.27 10.95
C GLN A 256 -6.23 3.44 9.43
N ALA A 257 -5.29 2.78 8.75
CA ALA A 257 -5.10 2.89 7.30
C ALA A 257 -6.35 2.52 6.49
N ASP A 258 -7.12 1.52 6.94
CA ASP A 258 -8.38 1.12 6.32
C ASP A 258 -9.51 2.16 6.43
N LYS A 259 -9.31 3.19 7.28
CA LYS A 259 -10.17 4.37 7.44
C LYS A 259 -9.58 5.63 6.81
N GLY A 260 -8.47 5.47 6.04
CA GLY A 260 -7.81 6.56 5.33
C GLY A 260 -6.75 7.31 6.14
N ALA A 261 -6.39 6.84 7.35
CA ALA A 261 -5.48 7.54 8.26
C ALA A 261 -5.86 9.03 8.45
N ASP A 262 -7.17 9.31 8.41
CA ASP A 262 -7.74 10.64 8.66
C ASP A 262 -7.83 10.91 10.16
N LEU A 263 -8.07 12.15 10.55
CA LEU A 263 -8.32 12.49 11.95
C LEU A 263 -9.81 12.31 12.28
N ASP A 264 -10.12 11.66 13.38
CA ASP A 264 -11.49 11.25 13.75
C ASP A 264 -12.48 12.41 13.83
N PHE A 265 -12.01 13.59 14.24
CA PHE A 265 -12.83 14.82 14.32
C PHE A 265 -13.07 15.51 12.96
N LEU A 266 -12.39 15.09 11.87
CA LEU A 266 -12.57 15.62 10.52
C LEU A 266 -13.53 14.80 9.67
N VAL A 267 -13.79 13.55 10.06
CA VAL A 267 -14.61 12.61 9.28
C VAL A 267 -16.02 13.16 9.06
N GLY A 268 -16.40 13.29 7.79
CA GLY A 268 -17.71 13.80 7.39
C GLY A 268 -17.96 15.28 7.72
N LYS A 269 -16.93 16.03 8.07
CA LYS A 269 -17.01 17.45 8.41
C LYS A 269 -16.15 18.29 7.46
N ARG A 270 -16.70 19.42 7.02
CA ARG A 270 -16.02 20.37 6.13
C ARG A 270 -15.47 21.60 6.85
N GLY A 271 -15.02 21.44 8.08
CA GLY A 271 -14.62 22.57 8.91
C GLY A 271 -15.80 23.44 9.38
N SER A 272 -15.51 24.50 10.09
CA SER A 272 -16.47 25.49 10.55
C SER A 272 -16.35 26.79 9.74
N GLU A 273 -17.45 27.52 9.62
CA GLU A 273 -17.39 28.87 9.06
C GLU A 273 -16.47 29.75 9.94
N VAL A 274 -15.49 30.37 9.30
CA VAL A 274 -14.67 31.41 9.96
C VAL A 274 -15.44 32.70 9.92
N LYS A 275 -15.75 33.27 11.09
CA LYS A 275 -16.40 34.56 11.17
C LYS A 275 -15.51 35.65 10.56
N ARG A 276 -16.08 36.49 9.69
CA ARG A 276 -15.34 37.54 8.95
C ARG A 276 -14.66 38.60 9.83
N HIS A 277 -15.10 38.77 11.05
CA HIS A 277 -14.62 39.79 12.00
C HIS A 277 -14.07 39.09 13.25
N SER A 278 -12.98 38.31 13.05
CA SER A 278 -12.30 37.60 14.14
C SER A 278 -11.09 38.36 14.70
N HIS A 279 -10.97 39.67 14.40
CA HIS A 279 -9.91 40.55 14.88
C HIS A 279 -10.46 41.52 15.92
#